data_c14854f926ce3f4b05d56f1920b17be8
#
_entry.id   c14854f926ce3f4b05d56f1920b17be8
#
_cell.length_a   1.000
_cell.length_b   1.000
_cell.length_c   1.000
_cell.angle_alpha   90.00
_cell.angle_beta   90.00
_cell.angle_gamma   90.00
#
_symmetry.space_group_name_H-M   'P 1'
#
loop_
_entity.id
_entity.type
_entity.pdbx_description
1 polymer ?
#
loop_
_entity_poly.entity_id
_entity_poly.type
_entity_poly.pdbx_seq_one_letter_code
_entity_poly.pdbx_strand_id
1 'polypeptide(L)'
;MTRGQLAKAAGVHTETIRFYAQKGLIPEPARSSAGYRQYSEDYVDRIRFIKRAQDLGFTLKEILELLSLRLAPDSDRADVKRQVDEKIKDIELKMVDLQRMKSALDELVSCCSGHGSTHECPILEFMEAQ
;
A
#
# COMPACT_ATOMS: atom_id res chain seq x y z
N MET A 1 26.67 2.00 -0.75
CA MET A 1 26.06 1.71 0.58
C MET A 1 25.77 0.22 0.73
N THR A 2 25.88 -0.29 1.95
CA THR A 2 25.36 -1.62 2.29
C THR A 2 23.83 -1.56 2.38
N ARG A 3 23.20 -2.75 2.47
CA ARG A 3 21.75 -2.83 2.67
C ARG A 3 21.31 -2.13 3.96
N GLY A 4 22.07 -2.32 5.04
CA GLY A 4 21.78 -1.66 6.32
C GLY A 4 21.88 -0.15 6.26
N GLN A 5 22.89 0.37 5.56
CA GLN A 5 23.05 1.80 5.34
C GLN A 5 21.92 2.37 4.51
N LEU A 6 21.51 1.65 3.45
CA LEU A 6 20.39 2.04 2.60
C LEU A 6 19.08 2.09 3.39
N ALA A 7 18.84 1.06 4.21
CA ALA A 7 17.63 0.99 5.04
C ALA A 7 17.55 2.21 5.98
N LYS A 8 18.65 2.54 6.62
CA LYS A 8 18.71 3.71 7.50
C LYS A 8 18.49 5.01 6.75
N ALA A 9 19.13 5.18 5.59
CA ALA A 9 19.00 6.39 4.78
C ALA A 9 17.57 6.58 4.24
N ALA A 10 16.90 5.50 3.87
CA ALA A 10 15.54 5.53 3.33
C ALA A 10 14.45 5.49 4.41
N GLY A 11 14.83 5.24 5.67
CA GLY A 11 13.87 5.19 6.77
C GLY A 11 12.99 3.94 6.77
N VAL A 12 13.53 2.81 6.31
CA VAL A 12 12.82 1.52 6.26
C VAL A 12 13.66 0.43 6.91
N HIS A 13 13.07 -0.74 7.13
CA HIS A 13 13.79 -1.91 7.62
C HIS A 13 14.47 -2.66 6.46
N THR A 14 15.55 -3.39 6.78
CA THR A 14 16.26 -4.21 5.78
C THR A 14 15.35 -5.25 5.12
N GLU A 15 14.39 -5.78 5.88
CA GLU A 15 13.38 -6.72 5.36
C GLU A 15 12.51 -6.09 4.30
N THR A 16 12.19 -4.80 4.42
CA THR A 16 11.43 -4.05 3.42
C THR A 16 12.19 -3.98 2.09
N ILE A 17 13.50 -3.74 2.17
CA ILE A 17 14.35 -3.70 0.98
C ILE A 17 14.37 -5.07 0.29
N ARG A 18 14.51 -6.13 1.07
CA ARG A 18 14.49 -7.50 0.55
C ARG A 18 13.15 -7.80 -0.12
N PHE A 19 12.06 -7.42 0.51
CA PHE A 19 10.71 -7.59 -0.03
C PHE A 19 10.53 -6.85 -1.36
N TYR A 20 10.97 -5.60 -1.44
CA TYR A 20 10.88 -4.82 -2.68
C TYR A 20 11.71 -5.45 -3.79
N ALA A 21 12.90 -5.98 -3.47
CA ALA A 21 13.74 -6.67 -4.44
C ALA A 21 13.07 -7.95 -4.96
N GLN A 22 12.46 -8.73 -4.07
CA GLN A 22 11.74 -9.95 -4.44
C GLN A 22 10.54 -9.65 -5.35
N LYS A 23 9.89 -8.51 -5.16
CA LYS A 23 8.74 -8.10 -5.97
C LYS A 23 9.13 -7.38 -7.25
N GLY A 24 10.43 -7.23 -7.52
CA GLY A 24 10.92 -6.57 -8.73
C GLY A 24 10.79 -5.06 -8.73
N LEU A 25 10.53 -4.45 -7.57
CA LEU A 25 10.39 -2.99 -7.45
C LEU A 25 11.73 -2.27 -7.48
N ILE A 26 12.79 -2.93 -7.01
CA ILE A 26 14.15 -2.41 -7.09
C ILE A 26 15.05 -3.49 -7.70
N PRO A 27 16.01 -3.11 -8.57
CA PRO A 27 16.92 -4.08 -9.15
C PRO A 27 17.97 -4.52 -8.12
N GLU A 28 18.48 -5.72 -8.28
CA GLU A 28 19.61 -6.18 -7.49
C GLU A 28 20.85 -5.35 -7.86
N PRO A 29 21.58 -4.82 -6.87
CA PRO A 29 22.77 -4.04 -7.15
C PRO A 29 23.95 -4.93 -7.49
N ALA A 30 24.96 -4.34 -8.14
CA ALA A 30 26.22 -5.01 -8.36
C ALA A 30 26.90 -5.30 -7.03
N ARG A 31 27.58 -6.44 -6.93
CA ARG A 31 28.38 -6.78 -5.75
C ARG A 31 29.76 -6.15 -5.83
N SER A 32 30.31 -5.76 -4.68
CA SER A 32 31.70 -5.29 -4.60
C SER A 32 32.66 -6.45 -4.90
N SER A 33 33.93 -6.13 -5.06
CA SER A 33 34.98 -7.14 -5.25
C SER A 33 35.07 -8.12 -4.07
N ALA A 34 34.61 -7.72 -2.87
CA ALA A 34 34.53 -8.56 -1.69
C ALA A 34 33.23 -9.38 -1.61
N GLY A 35 32.36 -9.32 -2.62
CA GLY A 35 31.11 -10.08 -2.66
C GLY A 35 29.93 -9.43 -1.98
N TYR A 36 30.07 -8.22 -1.45
CA TYR A 36 28.99 -7.49 -0.80
C TYR A 36 28.20 -6.66 -1.80
N ARG A 37 26.89 -6.57 -1.57
CA ARG A 37 26.01 -5.73 -2.40
C ARG A 37 26.28 -4.26 -2.13
N GLN A 38 26.37 -3.48 -3.22
CA GLN A 38 26.61 -2.03 -3.17
C GLN A 38 25.43 -1.29 -3.76
N TYR A 39 24.77 -0.49 -2.94
CA TYR A 39 23.61 0.31 -3.33
C TYR A 39 24.03 1.76 -3.57
N SER A 40 23.65 2.33 -4.72
CA SER A 40 23.85 3.74 -5.01
C SER A 40 22.79 4.59 -4.30
N GLU A 41 23.02 5.90 -4.23
CA GLU A 41 22.07 6.84 -3.63
C GLU A 41 20.72 6.88 -4.35
N ASP A 42 20.67 6.53 -5.63
CA ASP A 42 19.44 6.44 -6.42
C ASP A 42 18.43 5.45 -5.80
N TYR A 43 18.92 4.44 -5.09
CA TYR A 43 18.07 3.49 -4.38
C TYR A 43 17.27 4.15 -3.25
N VAL A 44 17.84 5.15 -2.59
CA VAL A 44 17.14 5.89 -1.54
C VAL A 44 15.89 6.54 -2.09
N ASP A 45 16.03 7.25 -3.22
CA ASP A 45 14.91 7.95 -3.86
C ASP A 45 13.85 6.96 -4.34
N ARG A 46 14.28 5.82 -4.89
CA ARG A 46 13.36 4.79 -5.37
C ARG A 46 12.56 4.17 -4.22
N ILE A 47 13.22 3.85 -3.12
CA ILE A 47 12.55 3.28 -1.93
C ILE A 47 11.55 4.29 -1.36
N ARG A 48 11.93 5.56 -1.28
CA ARG A 48 11.02 6.62 -0.82
C ARG A 48 9.80 6.74 -1.73
N PHE A 49 10.00 6.66 -3.04
CA PHE A 49 8.92 6.68 -4.02
C PHE A 49 7.93 5.53 -3.77
N ILE A 50 8.46 4.31 -3.64
CA ILE A 50 7.65 3.10 -3.45
C ILE A 50 6.86 3.21 -2.14
N LYS A 51 7.53 3.58 -1.06
CA LYS A 51 6.90 3.69 0.26
C LYS A 51 5.78 4.73 0.26
N ARG A 52 6.03 5.90 -0.34
CA ARG A 52 5.04 6.97 -0.42
C ARG A 52 3.83 6.55 -1.26
N ALA A 53 4.07 5.88 -2.38
CA ALA A 53 3.00 5.38 -3.22
C ALA A 53 2.15 4.33 -2.48
N GLN A 54 2.78 3.43 -1.72
CA GLN A 54 2.05 2.47 -0.88
C GLN A 54 1.19 3.19 0.17
N ASP A 55 1.73 4.21 0.80
CA ASP A 55 1.00 4.99 1.81
C ASP A 55 -0.22 5.69 1.20
N LEU A 56 -0.18 6.01 -0.08
CA LEU A 56 -1.29 6.61 -0.81
C LEU A 56 -2.29 5.59 -1.35
N GLY A 57 -2.06 4.31 -1.09
CA GLY A 57 -3.00 3.25 -1.45
C GLY A 57 -2.74 2.56 -2.78
N PHE A 58 -1.61 2.83 -3.43
CA PHE A 58 -1.23 2.12 -4.65
C PHE A 58 -0.78 0.70 -4.33
N THR A 59 -1.21 -0.25 -5.13
CA THR A 59 -0.76 -1.65 -5.03
C THR A 59 0.66 -1.77 -5.60
N LEU A 60 1.34 -2.87 -5.29
CA LEU A 60 2.68 -3.12 -5.83
C LEU A 60 2.69 -3.14 -7.36
N LYS A 61 1.65 -3.72 -7.97
CA LYS A 61 1.50 -3.74 -9.43
C LYS A 61 1.37 -2.32 -9.98
N GLU A 62 0.54 -1.50 -9.36
CA GLU A 62 0.36 -0.10 -9.76
C GLU A 62 1.64 0.71 -9.59
N ILE A 63 2.41 0.43 -8.55
CA ILE A 63 3.70 1.09 -8.32
C ILE A 63 4.69 0.72 -9.41
N LEU A 64 4.73 -0.56 -9.83
CA LEU A 64 5.56 -0.99 -10.96
C LEU A 64 5.18 -0.22 -12.24
N GLU A 65 3.91 -0.03 -12.49
CA GLU A 65 3.44 0.74 -13.65
C GLU A 65 3.88 2.20 -13.57
N LEU A 66 3.75 2.82 -12.39
CA LEU A 66 4.22 4.20 -12.18
C LEU A 66 5.73 4.32 -12.35
N LEU A 67 6.50 3.35 -11.85
CA LEU A 67 7.95 3.33 -12.03
C LEU A 67 8.33 3.19 -13.51
N SER A 68 7.60 2.37 -14.26
CA SER A 68 7.81 2.23 -15.71
C SER A 68 7.62 3.56 -16.42
N LEU A 69 6.60 4.33 -16.06
CA LEU A 69 6.36 5.66 -16.61
C LEU A 69 7.47 6.63 -16.22
N ARG A 70 7.93 6.57 -14.98
CA ARG A 70 9.00 7.45 -14.49
C ARG A 70 10.31 7.23 -15.24
N LEU A 71 10.60 5.99 -15.62
CA LEU A 71 11.86 5.61 -16.25
C LEU A 71 11.81 5.64 -17.78
N ALA A 72 10.61 5.65 -18.37
CA ALA A 72 10.45 5.68 -19.82
C ALA A 72 10.68 7.10 -20.37
N PRO A 73 11.61 7.30 -21.34
CA PRO A 73 11.91 8.64 -21.84
C PRO A 73 10.75 9.25 -22.64
N ASP A 74 9.85 8.41 -23.18
CA ASP A 74 8.75 8.84 -24.05
C ASP A 74 7.40 8.91 -23.31
N SER A 75 7.39 8.72 -21.99
CA SER A 75 6.13 8.77 -21.24
C SER A 75 5.64 10.20 -21.07
N ASP A 76 4.31 10.36 -21.03
CA ASP A 76 3.65 11.65 -20.91
C ASP A 76 3.08 11.82 -19.50
N ARG A 77 3.04 13.07 -19.03
CA ARG A 77 2.39 13.42 -17.76
C ARG A 77 0.92 12.98 -17.72
N ALA A 78 0.26 12.95 -18.88
CA ALA A 78 -1.13 12.50 -19.00
C ALA A 78 -1.29 11.04 -18.56
N ASP A 79 -0.31 10.18 -18.80
CA ASP A 79 -0.34 8.78 -18.40
C ASP A 79 -0.26 8.64 -16.88
N VAL A 80 0.59 9.44 -16.24
CA VAL A 80 0.70 9.47 -14.77
C VAL A 80 -0.59 9.99 -14.16
N LYS A 81 -1.12 11.08 -14.69
CA LYS A 81 -2.37 11.69 -14.21
C LYS A 81 -3.54 10.71 -14.31
N ARG A 82 -3.62 9.95 -15.40
CA ARG A 82 -4.67 8.95 -15.59
C ARG A 82 -4.62 7.87 -14.51
N GLN A 83 -3.43 7.37 -14.18
CA GLN A 83 -3.28 6.37 -13.13
C GLN A 83 -3.69 6.90 -11.76
N VAL A 84 -3.34 8.15 -11.46
CA VAL A 84 -3.74 8.79 -10.21
C VAL A 84 -5.26 9.01 -10.17
N ASP A 85 -5.85 9.46 -11.28
CA ASP A 85 -7.31 9.64 -11.38
C ASP A 85 -8.06 8.32 -11.19
N GLU A 86 -7.55 7.23 -11.75
CA GLU A 86 -8.13 5.88 -11.54
C GLU A 86 -8.06 5.47 -10.07
N LYS A 87 -6.94 5.75 -9.41
CA LYS A 87 -6.80 5.46 -7.98
C LYS A 87 -7.79 6.28 -7.13
N ILE A 88 -8.01 7.54 -7.48
CA ILE A 88 -8.99 8.39 -6.81
C ILE A 88 -10.39 7.78 -6.93
N LYS A 89 -10.77 7.31 -8.12
CA LYS A 89 -12.07 6.66 -8.33
C LYS A 89 -12.21 5.40 -7.47
N ASP A 90 -11.16 4.58 -7.39
CA ASP A 90 -11.14 3.39 -6.54
C ASP A 90 -11.37 3.76 -5.07
N ILE A 91 -10.70 4.81 -4.61
CA ILE A 91 -10.83 5.29 -3.23
C ILE A 91 -12.25 5.78 -2.98
N GLU A 92 -12.82 6.54 -3.91
CA GLU A 92 -14.19 7.06 -3.79
C GLU A 92 -15.21 5.93 -3.68
N LEU A 93 -15.04 4.85 -4.47
CA LEU A 93 -15.91 3.67 -4.38
C LEU A 93 -15.76 2.98 -3.02
N LYS A 94 -14.54 2.85 -2.51
CA LYS A 94 -14.28 2.27 -1.19
C LYS A 94 -14.88 3.13 -0.08
N MET A 95 -14.86 4.44 -0.23
CA MET A 95 -15.48 5.35 0.74
C MET A 95 -16.99 5.13 0.79
N VAL A 96 -17.65 4.93 -0.35
CA VAL A 96 -19.07 4.61 -0.42
C VAL A 96 -19.36 3.28 0.29
N ASP A 97 -18.55 2.25 0.02
CA ASP A 97 -18.71 0.94 0.64
C ASP A 97 -18.51 1.01 2.15
N LEU A 98 -17.49 1.73 2.61
CA LEU A 98 -17.22 1.91 4.03
C LEU A 98 -18.38 2.67 4.71
N GLN A 99 -18.95 3.67 4.04
CA GLN A 99 -20.09 4.39 4.56
C GLN A 99 -21.31 3.48 4.74
N ARG A 100 -21.55 2.58 3.77
CA ARG A 100 -22.63 1.58 3.86
C ARG A 100 -22.42 0.65 5.05
N MET A 101 -21.19 0.14 5.22
CA MET A 101 -20.84 -0.73 6.33
C MET A 101 -21.07 -0.02 7.66
N LYS A 102 -20.58 1.21 7.76
CA LYS A 102 -20.73 2.02 8.97
C LYS A 102 -22.21 2.25 9.30
N SER A 103 -23.01 2.61 8.30
CA SER A 103 -24.45 2.86 8.50
C SER A 103 -25.18 1.61 8.99
N ALA A 104 -24.84 0.45 8.41
CA ALA A 104 -25.42 -0.83 8.84
C ALA A 104 -25.05 -1.14 10.29
N LEU A 105 -23.78 -0.91 10.66
CA LEU A 105 -23.33 -1.14 12.04
C LEU A 105 -23.95 -0.16 13.02
N ASP A 106 -24.12 1.10 12.64
CA ASP A 106 -24.79 2.11 13.46
C ASP A 106 -26.26 1.71 13.76
N GLU A 107 -26.95 1.17 12.74
CA GLU A 107 -28.32 0.68 12.93
C GLU A 107 -28.35 -0.50 13.90
N LEU A 108 -27.42 -1.44 13.79
CA LEU A 108 -27.33 -2.58 14.70
C LEU A 108 -27.09 -2.12 16.14
N VAL A 109 -26.22 -1.15 16.34
CA VAL A 109 -25.93 -0.61 17.66
C VAL A 109 -27.17 0.08 18.23
N SER A 110 -27.95 0.82 17.41
CA SER A 110 -29.16 1.52 17.87
C SER A 110 -30.27 0.55 18.31
N CYS A 111 -30.24 -0.70 17.80
CA CYS A 111 -31.20 -1.73 18.20
C CYS A 111 -30.82 -2.48 19.48
N CYS A 112 -29.62 -2.22 20.02
CA CYS A 112 -29.08 -2.95 21.15
C CYS A 112 -28.90 -2.00 22.35
N SER A 113 -29.41 -2.37 23.53
CA SER A 113 -29.25 -1.57 24.74
C SER A 113 -27.82 -1.60 25.29
N GLY A 114 -27.02 -2.54 24.88
CA GLY A 114 -25.66 -2.75 25.42
C GLY A 114 -25.62 -3.56 26.70
N HIS A 115 -26.76 -4.06 27.15
CA HIS A 115 -26.90 -4.80 28.40
C HIS A 115 -27.68 -6.09 28.15
N GLY A 116 -27.32 -7.11 28.91
CA GLY A 116 -27.99 -8.40 28.85
C GLY A 116 -27.14 -9.53 28.32
N SER A 117 -27.76 -10.69 28.17
CA SER A 117 -27.10 -11.89 27.71
C SER A 117 -26.86 -11.84 26.18
N THR A 118 -25.74 -12.42 25.72
CA THR A 118 -25.48 -12.57 24.29
C THR A 118 -26.45 -13.55 23.62
N HIS A 119 -27.20 -14.36 24.38
CA HIS A 119 -28.23 -15.26 23.84
C HIS A 119 -29.42 -14.50 23.24
N GLU A 120 -29.67 -13.27 23.68
CA GLU A 120 -30.76 -12.43 23.20
C GLU A 120 -30.23 -11.13 22.60
N CYS A 121 -29.12 -11.20 21.87
CA CYS A 121 -28.47 -10.04 21.27
C CYS A 121 -28.98 -9.79 19.85
N PRO A 122 -29.70 -8.67 19.59
CA PRO A 122 -30.19 -8.37 18.23
C PRO A 122 -29.08 -8.29 17.18
N ILE A 123 -27.88 -7.84 17.57
CA ILE A 123 -26.73 -7.73 16.65
C ILE A 123 -26.28 -9.12 16.19
N LEU A 124 -26.10 -10.06 17.14
CA LEU A 124 -25.67 -11.41 16.82
C LEU A 124 -26.75 -12.16 16.05
N GLU A 125 -28.02 -11.95 16.40
CA GLU A 125 -29.15 -12.55 15.69
C GLU A 125 -29.19 -12.10 14.24
N PHE A 126 -28.95 -10.80 13.98
CA PHE A 126 -28.86 -10.28 12.62
C PHE A 126 -27.74 -10.93 11.83
N MET A 127 -26.54 -11.10 12.44
CA MET A 127 -25.39 -11.72 11.80
C MET A 127 -25.64 -13.19 11.43
N GLU A 128 -26.47 -13.88 12.22
CA GLU A 128 -26.82 -15.29 12.01
C GLU A 128 -27.96 -15.48 11.02
N ALA A 129 -28.74 -14.44 10.74
CA ALA A 129 -29.87 -14.50 9.82
C ALA A 129 -29.40 -14.68 8.36
N GLN A 130 -30.22 -15.40 7.59
CA GLN A 130 -29.96 -15.60 6.15
C GLN A 130 -30.54 -14.46 5.32
#